data_d7b4c07aa24c3450473c529cf76b2e8d
#
_entry.id   d7b4c07aa24c3450473c529cf76b2e8d
#
_cell.length_a   1.000
_cell.length_b   1.000
_cell.length_c   1.000
_cell.angle_alpha   90.00
_cell.angle_beta   90.00
_cell.angle_gamma   90.00
#
_symmetry.space_group_name_H-M   'P 1'
#
loop_
_entity.id
_entity.type
_entity.pdbx_description
1 polymer ?
#
loop_
_entity_poly.entity_id
_entity_poly.type
_entity_poly.pdbx_seq_one_letter_code
_entity_poly.pdbx_strand_id
1 'polypeptide(L)'
;MLNEEQIWKLVDAKKAEFIALSDRVFETPETLYNEFASVAEHVATLKAEGFVVTEGVCGMPTAVMGEAGTEGPVIAILGEFDALPQLSQAPGVAKHSPIEMGGNGHGCGHNLLGAASLLAATSVKDWLAKNGIAARVRYYGCPAEEGGAAKAYMARDGLFDDVDAAISWHPSTFNAVQHGHSLANSRIDFTFHGKAAHAAAAPHLGRSALDACELMNIGVNYLREHMPDSARVHYAYLDAGGVAPNVVQAKATVRQLVRAADLPTLRDLVARVRNIADGAALMTGTEVEVKVYSGVSNLVGNRPLEEIMQREFDKLGPVPFDASDSCFANEIRQTLTKDDIAASFQRVGRETPADLPLCDFVAPLDRTSSGGEGSTDVGDVSWVVPTVQARVATCAVGTPFHTWQTVAQGKAPAAHKGMIHAAKVMAATASALIQSPETIEEARAVHNGRQTKTPYQCPIPKEVSPPIIAKAK
;
A
#
# COMPACT_ATOMS: atom_id res chain seq x y z
N MET A 1 10.40 6.98 32.29
CA MET A 1 9.54 6.56 31.18
C MET A 1 8.27 5.97 31.75
N LEU A 2 7.12 6.38 31.24
CA LEU A 2 5.84 5.78 31.59
C LEU A 2 5.83 4.32 31.08
N ASN A 3 5.23 3.40 31.84
CA ASN A 3 5.26 1.96 31.57
C ASN A 3 4.47 1.64 30.26
N GLU A 4 5.09 0.96 29.31
CA GLU A 4 4.49 0.51 28.05
C GLU A 4 3.24 -0.37 28.26
N GLU A 5 3.18 -1.14 29.36
CA GLU A 5 1.99 -1.90 29.73
C GLU A 5 0.73 -1.03 29.85
N GLN A 6 0.88 0.26 30.15
CA GLN A 6 -0.28 1.16 30.25
C GLN A 6 -0.93 1.36 28.88
N ILE A 7 -0.16 1.56 27.83
CA ILE A 7 -0.73 1.79 26.49
C ILE A 7 -1.28 0.50 25.89
N TRP A 8 -0.64 -0.64 26.16
CA TRP A 8 -1.17 -1.95 25.74
C TRP A 8 -2.53 -2.28 26.40
N LYS A 9 -2.72 -1.92 27.67
CA LYS A 9 -4.01 -2.06 28.37
C LYS A 9 -5.10 -1.18 27.75
N LEU A 10 -4.77 0.01 27.24
CA LEU A 10 -5.73 0.87 26.53
C LEU A 10 -6.15 0.23 25.19
N VAL A 11 -5.23 -0.38 24.46
CA VAL A 11 -5.56 -1.17 23.26
C VAL A 11 -6.47 -2.34 23.60
N ASP A 12 -6.13 -3.13 24.64
CA ASP A 12 -6.94 -4.30 25.04
C ASP A 12 -8.35 -3.90 25.51
N ALA A 13 -8.51 -2.74 26.13
CA ALA A 13 -9.80 -2.25 26.61
C ALA A 13 -10.82 -2.00 25.48
N LYS A 14 -10.36 -1.68 24.28
CA LYS A 14 -11.21 -1.34 23.12
C LYS A 14 -11.20 -2.41 22.02
N LYS A 15 -10.46 -3.50 22.18
CA LYS A 15 -10.25 -4.51 21.11
C LYS A 15 -11.53 -5.06 20.49
N ALA A 16 -12.58 -5.27 21.28
CA ALA A 16 -13.83 -5.85 20.79
C ALA A 16 -14.55 -4.95 19.79
N GLU A 17 -14.55 -3.64 20.04
CA GLU A 17 -15.16 -2.64 19.18
C GLU A 17 -14.42 -2.53 17.83
N PHE A 18 -13.08 -2.55 17.88
CA PHE A 18 -12.26 -2.43 16.68
C PHE A 18 -12.17 -3.75 15.86
N ILE A 19 -12.33 -4.91 16.50
CA ILE A 19 -12.57 -6.17 15.79
C ILE A 19 -13.89 -6.07 15.02
N ALA A 20 -14.96 -5.57 15.66
CA ALA A 20 -16.24 -5.38 15.00
C ALA A 20 -16.17 -4.36 13.84
N LEU A 21 -15.36 -3.28 13.98
CA LEU A 21 -15.08 -2.35 12.88
C LEU A 21 -14.43 -3.06 11.70
N SER A 22 -13.35 -3.82 11.95
CA SER A 22 -12.66 -4.60 10.91
C SER A 22 -13.61 -5.56 10.19
N ASP A 23 -14.48 -6.23 10.95
CA ASP A 23 -15.43 -7.19 10.40
C ASP A 23 -16.50 -6.54 9.52
N ARG A 24 -16.99 -5.32 9.89
CA ARG A 24 -17.93 -4.57 9.05
C ARG A 24 -17.28 -4.08 7.75
N VAL A 25 -16.02 -3.61 7.81
CA VAL A 25 -15.26 -3.24 6.61
C VAL A 25 -15.03 -4.47 5.72
N PHE A 26 -14.68 -5.62 6.31
CA PHE A 26 -14.54 -6.88 5.57
C PHE A 26 -15.81 -7.28 4.80
N GLU A 27 -16.99 -7.05 5.38
CA GLU A 27 -18.28 -7.39 4.79
C GLU A 27 -18.72 -6.44 3.65
N THR A 28 -18.04 -5.29 3.52
CA THR A 28 -18.28 -4.29 2.47
C THR A 28 -17.01 -4.03 1.64
N PRO A 29 -16.52 -5.02 0.86
CA PRO A 29 -15.26 -4.90 0.15
C PRO A 29 -15.36 -3.95 -1.05
N GLU A 30 -15.06 -2.68 -0.83
CA GLU A 30 -15.10 -1.60 -1.82
C GLU A 30 -13.71 -1.33 -2.38
N THR A 31 -13.61 -0.82 -3.61
CA THR A 31 -12.35 -0.65 -4.32
C THR A 31 -12.19 0.76 -4.87
N LEU A 32 -10.96 1.21 -5.01
CA LEU A 32 -10.51 2.30 -5.88
C LEU A 32 -11.39 3.57 -5.83
N TYR A 33 -11.32 4.33 -4.75
CA TYR A 33 -12.08 5.57 -4.49
C TYR A 33 -13.61 5.39 -4.41
N ASN A 34 -14.10 4.15 -4.23
CA ASN A 34 -15.50 3.85 -3.98
C ASN A 34 -15.75 3.31 -2.56
N GLU A 35 -14.80 3.46 -1.65
CA GLU A 35 -14.80 2.94 -0.27
C GLU A 35 -15.73 3.76 0.64
N PHE A 36 -16.97 4.05 0.18
CA PHE A 36 -17.89 4.94 0.88
C PHE A 36 -18.45 4.35 2.18
N ALA A 37 -18.78 3.06 2.19
CA ALA A 37 -19.26 2.39 3.39
C ALA A 37 -18.10 2.20 4.37
N SER A 38 -16.93 1.77 3.89
CA SER A 38 -15.72 1.57 4.69
C SER A 38 -15.28 2.86 5.37
N VAL A 39 -15.20 3.99 4.64
CA VAL A 39 -14.83 5.27 5.25
C VAL A 39 -15.89 5.77 6.23
N ALA A 40 -17.18 5.53 5.97
CA ALA A 40 -18.25 5.93 6.89
C ALA A 40 -18.13 5.23 8.25
N GLU A 41 -17.75 3.94 8.28
CA GLU A 41 -17.46 3.20 9.51
C GLU A 41 -16.26 3.81 10.28
N HIS A 42 -15.19 4.17 9.57
CA HIS A 42 -14.05 4.84 10.18
C HIS A 42 -14.39 6.24 10.70
N VAL A 43 -15.15 7.03 9.96
CA VAL A 43 -15.64 8.37 10.37
C VAL A 43 -16.52 8.27 11.62
N ALA A 44 -17.45 7.32 11.66
CA ALA A 44 -18.31 7.10 12.82
C ALA A 44 -17.50 6.76 14.06
N THR A 45 -16.51 5.86 13.91
CA THR A 45 -15.62 5.46 15.01
C THR A 45 -14.74 6.62 15.48
N LEU A 46 -14.14 7.40 14.56
CA LEU A 46 -13.36 8.60 14.89
C LEU A 46 -14.17 9.60 15.69
N LYS A 47 -15.42 9.89 15.27
CA LYS A 47 -16.33 10.81 15.97
C LYS A 47 -16.70 10.27 17.36
N ALA A 48 -17.02 8.99 17.46
CA ALA A 48 -17.34 8.34 18.73
C ALA A 48 -16.17 8.37 19.73
N GLU A 49 -14.94 8.22 19.21
CA GLU A 49 -13.71 8.31 19.97
C GLU A 49 -13.24 9.76 20.26
N GLY A 50 -13.97 10.77 19.81
CA GLY A 50 -13.71 12.17 20.12
C GLY A 50 -12.58 12.83 19.35
N PHE A 51 -12.27 12.34 18.15
CA PHE A 51 -11.36 13.02 17.23
C PHE A 51 -12.05 14.21 16.53
N VAL A 52 -11.28 15.23 16.21
CA VAL A 52 -11.67 16.25 15.24
C VAL A 52 -11.49 15.66 13.85
N VAL A 53 -12.59 15.50 13.10
CA VAL A 53 -12.62 14.77 11.83
C VAL A 53 -12.71 15.73 10.66
N THR A 54 -11.82 15.53 9.67
CA THR A 54 -11.86 16.19 8.35
C THR A 54 -12.09 15.13 7.30
N GLU A 55 -13.24 15.18 6.62
CA GLU A 55 -13.64 14.28 5.56
C GLU A 55 -13.27 14.86 4.19
N GLY A 56 -13.03 14.01 3.18
CA GLY A 56 -12.75 14.43 1.81
C GLY A 56 -11.41 15.13 1.61
N VAL A 57 -10.40 14.79 2.40
CA VAL A 57 -9.07 15.42 2.31
C VAL A 57 -8.45 15.26 0.91
N CYS A 58 -7.72 16.27 0.46
CA CYS A 58 -7.13 16.33 -0.89
C CYS A 58 -8.13 16.09 -2.03
N GLY A 59 -9.42 16.44 -1.81
CA GLY A 59 -10.48 16.26 -2.81
C GLY A 59 -10.90 14.81 -3.06
N MET A 60 -10.50 13.88 -2.21
CA MET A 60 -10.87 12.46 -2.29
C MET A 60 -12.01 12.14 -1.32
N PRO A 61 -13.25 11.90 -1.80
CA PRO A 61 -14.43 11.75 -0.93
C PRO A 61 -14.33 10.60 0.09
N THR A 62 -13.51 9.58 -0.21
CA THR A 62 -13.31 8.41 0.65
C THR A 62 -12.05 8.52 1.52
N ALA A 63 -11.36 9.66 1.51
CA ALA A 63 -10.23 9.93 2.39
C ALA A 63 -10.66 10.72 3.63
N VAL A 64 -10.10 10.38 4.79
CA VAL A 64 -10.44 11.01 6.07
C VAL A 64 -9.20 11.25 6.92
N MET A 65 -9.20 12.33 7.71
CA MET A 65 -8.22 12.59 8.75
C MET A 65 -8.94 12.83 10.08
N GLY A 66 -8.47 12.20 11.14
CA GLY A 66 -8.90 12.44 12.52
C GLY A 66 -7.72 12.93 13.35
N GLU A 67 -7.85 14.09 14.02
CA GLU A 67 -6.81 14.63 14.90
C GLU A 67 -7.29 14.70 16.36
N ALA A 68 -6.39 14.37 17.29
CA ALA A 68 -6.59 14.56 18.72
C ALA A 68 -5.28 15.03 19.39
N GLY A 69 -5.44 15.72 20.52
CA GLY A 69 -4.34 16.42 21.22
C GLY A 69 -4.33 17.90 20.93
N THR A 70 -3.39 18.65 21.52
CA THR A 70 -3.41 20.14 21.43
C THR A 70 -2.12 20.73 20.91
N GLU A 71 -1.00 20.42 21.57
CA GLU A 71 0.31 21.01 21.30
C GLU A 71 1.37 19.91 21.20
N GLY A 72 2.61 20.28 20.83
CA GLY A 72 3.72 19.37 20.76
C GLY A 72 3.80 18.60 19.44
N PRO A 73 4.60 17.53 19.39
CA PRO A 73 4.86 16.78 18.17
C PRO A 73 3.60 16.12 17.61
N VAL A 74 3.54 16.02 16.28
CA VAL A 74 2.45 15.38 15.53
C VAL A 74 2.91 14.00 15.08
N ILE A 75 2.28 12.96 15.60
CA ILE A 75 2.52 11.58 15.17
C ILE A 75 1.35 11.12 14.28
N ALA A 76 1.65 10.84 13.03
CA ALA A 76 0.69 10.27 12.09
C ALA A 76 0.61 8.75 12.22
N ILE A 77 -0.59 8.19 12.15
CA ILE A 77 -0.84 6.75 12.03
C ILE A 77 -1.67 6.54 10.76
N LEU A 78 -1.11 5.76 9.81
CA LEU A 78 -1.71 5.55 8.50
C LEU A 78 -2.60 4.30 8.52
N GLY A 79 -3.82 4.42 8.01
CA GLY A 79 -4.77 3.32 7.84
C GLY A 79 -5.22 3.20 6.40
N GLU A 80 -5.56 1.98 5.98
CA GLU A 80 -6.07 1.62 4.67
C GLU A 80 -7.31 0.76 4.83
N PHE A 81 -8.23 0.77 3.86
CA PHE A 81 -9.49 0.02 3.95
C PHE A 81 -10.08 -0.38 2.58
N ASP A 82 -9.32 -0.19 1.50
CA ASP A 82 -9.72 -0.64 0.16
C ASP A 82 -9.54 -2.15 0.00
N ALA A 83 -10.35 -2.74 -0.89
CA ALA A 83 -10.34 -4.14 -1.25
C ALA A 83 -9.85 -4.34 -2.70
N LEU A 84 -9.70 -5.61 -3.07
CA LEU A 84 -9.30 -6.02 -4.42
C LEU A 84 -10.46 -6.61 -5.20
N PRO A 85 -10.53 -6.37 -6.52
CA PRO A 85 -11.58 -6.95 -7.37
C PRO A 85 -11.37 -8.46 -7.56
N GLN A 86 -12.46 -9.19 -7.80
CA GLN A 86 -12.49 -10.62 -8.15
C GLN A 86 -11.91 -11.55 -7.06
N LEU A 87 -11.90 -11.12 -5.82
CA LEU A 87 -11.39 -11.89 -4.67
C LEU A 87 -12.46 -12.22 -3.63
N SER A 88 -13.74 -12.20 -4.02
CA SER A 88 -14.83 -12.62 -3.12
C SER A 88 -14.58 -14.03 -2.58
N GLN A 89 -14.66 -14.20 -1.26
CA GLN A 89 -14.35 -15.46 -0.58
C GLN A 89 -15.06 -15.52 0.77
N ALA A 90 -15.64 -16.68 1.08
CA ALA A 90 -16.21 -16.94 2.40
C ALA A 90 -15.11 -16.98 3.47
N PRO A 91 -15.22 -16.22 4.58
CA PRO A 91 -14.27 -16.26 5.67
C PRO A 91 -14.34 -17.59 6.43
N GLY A 92 -13.20 -18.03 6.98
CA GLY A 92 -13.10 -19.25 7.80
C GLY A 92 -13.21 -20.56 7.02
N VAL A 93 -13.05 -20.53 5.68
CA VAL A 93 -13.18 -21.72 4.81
C VAL A 93 -11.89 -21.95 4.03
N ALA A 94 -11.17 -23.02 4.35
CA ALA A 94 -9.89 -23.37 3.71
C ALA A 94 -10.06 -24.01 2.31
N LYS A 95 -10.95 -23.49 1.51
CA LYS A 95 -11.13 -23.81 0.08
C LYS A 95 -11.67 -22.60 -0.67
N HIS A 96 -11.41 -22.51 -1.97
CA HIS A 96 -11.98 -21.46 -2.81
C HIS A 96 -13.51 -21.56 -2.81
N SER A 97 -14.16 -20.55 -2.23
CA SER A 97 -15.61 -20.50 -2.04
C SER A 97 -16.09 -19.04 -2.13
N PRO A 98 -16.20 -18.47 -3.33
CA PRO A 98 -16.69 -17.11 -3.51
C PRO A 98 -18.11 -16.94 -2.96
N ILE A 99 -18.35 -15.84 -2.22
CA ILE A 99 -19.71 -15.45 -1.79
C ILE A 99 -20.48 -14.93 -3.02
N GLU A 100 -19.79 -14.13 -3.84
CA GLU A 100 -20.30 -13.55 -5.07
C GLU A 100 -19.31 -13.79 -6.21
N MET A 101 -19.75 -14.37 -7.31
CA MET A 101 -18.88 -14.60 -8.48
C MET A 101 -18.42 -13.27 -9.09
N GLY A 102 -17.08 -13.08 -9.15
CA GLY A 102 -16.49 -11.84 -9.62
C GLY A 102 -16.56 -10.67 -8.64
N GLY A 103 -17.10 -10.90 -7.43
CA GLY A 103 -17.13 -9.90 -6.35
C GLY A 103 -15.76 -9.60 -5.76
N ASN A 104 -15.68 -8.53 -4.98
CA ASN A 104 -14.45 -8.05 -4.34
C ASN A 104 -14.14 -8.80 -3.02
N GLY A 105 -12.91 -8.65 -2.53
CA GLY A 105 -12.48 -9.19 -1.24
C GLY A 105 -11.21 -8.53 -0.71
N HIS A 106 -11.03 -8.53 0.63
CA HIS A 106 -9.85 -7.97 1.29
C HIS A 106 -8.63 -8.90 1.17
N GLY A 107 -8.12 -9.04 -0.06
CA GLY A 107 -6.97 -9.89 -0.39
C GLY A 107 -5.62 -9.37 0.10
N CYS A 108 -5.57 -8.15 0.65
CA CYS A 108 -4.40 -7.57 1.30
C CYS A 108 -4.59 -7.34 2.80
N GLY A 109 -5.80 -7.60 3.33
CA GLY A 109 -6.11 -7.46 4.76
C GLY A 109 -6.28 -6.01 5.22
N HIS A 110 -6.64 -5.09 4.32
CA HIS A 110 -6.81 -3.67 4.65
C HIS A 110 -7.98 -3.43 5.63
N ASN A 111 -8.96 -4.32 5.72
CA ASN A 111 -9.95 -4.30 6.80
C ASN A 111 -9.30 -4.34 8.20
N LEU A 112 -8.27 -5.18 8.38
CA LEU A 112 -7.47 -5.26 9.59
C LEU A 112 -6.56 -4.04 9.75
N LEU A 113 -5.95 -3.59 8.62
CA LEU A 113 -4.98 -2.51 8.60
C LEU A 113 -5.61 -1.20 9.11
N GLY A 114 -6.72 -0.78 8.54
CA GLY A 114 -7.41 0.44 8.93
C GLY A 114 -7.89 0.42 10.38
N ALA A 115 -8.50 -0.71 10.80
CA ALA A 115 -9.02 -0.87 12.16
C ALA A 115 -7.91 -0.85 13.23
N ALA A 116 -6.78 -1.54 13.01
CA ALA A 116 -5.65 -1.52 13.94
C ALA A 116 -5.00 -0.13 14.03
N SER A 117 -4.86 0.56 12.91
CA SER A 117 -4.30 1.92 12.86
C SER A 117 -5.17 2.91 13.62
N LEU A 118 -6.50 2.81 13.48
CA LEU A 118 -7.42 3.66 14.23
C LEU A 118 -7.45 3.31 15.73
N LEU A 119 -7.36 2.02 16.08
CA LEU A 119 -7.22 1.58 17.48
C LEU A 119 -5.92 2.11 18.10
N ALA A 120 -4.81 2.06 17.37
CA ALA A 120 -3.54 2.61 17.83
C ALA A 120 -3.65 4.13 18.09
N ALA A 121 -4.19 4.89 17.14
CA ALA A 121 -4.42 6.33 17.28
C ALA A 121 -5.32 6.66 18.49
N THR A 122 -6.40 5.92 18.67
CA THR A 122 -7.32 6.05 19.81
C THR A 122 -6.60 5.79 21.13
N SER A 123 -5.78 4.74 21.19
CA SER A 123 -5.03 4.39 22.39
C SER A 123 -3.97 5.42 22.74
N VAL A 124 -3.29 6.00 21.73
CA VAL A 124 -2.35 7.12 21.93
C VAL A 124 -3.08 8.34 22.46
N LYS A 125 -4.22 8.72 21.87
CA LYS A 125 -5.06 9.82 22.33
C LYS A 125 -5.44 9.67 23.82
N ASP A 126 -5.94 8.50 24.19
CA ASP A 126 -6.35 8.20 25.56
C ASP A 126 -5.14 8.21 26.53
N TRP A 127 -3.98 7.74 26.07
CA TRP A 127 -2.74 7.77 26.84
C TRP A 127 -2.24 9.20 27.04
N LEU A 128 -2.29 10.06 26.03
CA LEU A 128 -1.94 11.49 26.13
C LEU A 128 -2.83 12.19 27.17
N ALA A 129 -4.15 12.02 27.04
CA ALA A 129 -5.12 12.62 27.97
C ALA A 129 -4.92 12.15 29.41
N LYS A 130 -4.71 10.85 29.61
CA LYS A 130 -4.53 10.25 30.94
C LYS A 130 -3.27 10.75 31.67
N ASN A 131 -2.21 11.07 30.90
CA ASN A 131 -0.92 11.46 31.45
C ASN A 131 -0.63 12.96 31.37
N GLY A 132 -1.55 13.75 30.80
CA GLY A 132 -1.38 15.20 30.62
C GLY A 132 -0.19 15.56 29.71
N ILE A 133 0.05 14.76 28.67
CA ILE A 133 1.19 14.95 27.76
C ILE A 133 0.76 15.79 26.57
N ALA A 134 1.54 16.86 26.29
CA ALA A 134 1.35 17.70 25.11
C ALA A 134 1.94 17.02 23.88
N ALA A 135 1.08 16.48 23.03
CA ALA A 135 1.37 15.95 21.71
C ALA A 135 0.05 15.83 20.91
N ARG A 136 0.17 15.62 19.61
CA ARG A 136 -0.96 15.37 18.71
C ARG A 136 -0.81 14.01 18.04
N VAL A 137 -1.90 13.29 17.93
CA VAL A 137 -1.98 12.08 17.12
C VAL A 137 -3.00 12.29 16.01
N ARG A 138 -2.59 11.94 14.77
CA ARG A 138 -3.47 11.97 13.60
C ARG A 138 -3.62 10.58 13.02
N TYR A 139 -4.86 10.16 12.84
CA TYR A 139 -5.21 9.04 11.99
C TYR A 139 -5.47 9.53 10.58
N TYR A 140 -4.85 8.89 9.59
CA TYR A 140 -5.12 9.11 8.19
C TYR A 140 -5.77 7.86 7.60
N GLY A 141 -7.06 7.93 7.25
CA GLY A 141 -7.77 6.89 6.53
C GLY A 141 -7.57 7.11 5.03
N CYS A 142 -6.77 6.24 4.44
CA CYS A 142 -6.27 6.35 3.07
C CYS A 142 -6.98 5.34 2.17
N PRO A 143 -7.77 5.78 1.16
CA PRO A 143 -8.40 4.90 0.19
C PRO A 143 -7.42 4.47 -0.90
N ALA A 144 -7.83 3.52 -1.73
CA ALA A 144 -7.27 3.22 -3.05
C ALA A 144 -5.75 2.93 -3.08
N GLU A 145 -5.18 2.30 -2.04
CA GLU A 145 -3.77 1.91 -2.03
C GLU A 145 -3.44 0.97 -3.19
N GLU A 146 -4.32 0.01 -3.47
CA GLU A 146 -4.13 -1.07 -4.44
C GLU A 146 -4.03 -0.61 -5.91
N GLY A 147 -4.40 0.62 -6.18
CA GLY A 147 -4.32 1.07 -7.58
C GLY A 147 -4.45 2.57 -7.81
N GLY A 148 -4.97 3.31 -6.84
CA GLY A 148 -5.23 4.74 -6.96
C GLY A 148 -4.14 5.64 -6.36
N ALA A 149 -3.29 5.09 -5.48
CA ALA A 149 -2.17 5.80 -4.86
C ALA A 149 -2.59 7.08 -4.08
N ALA A 150 -3.62 6.97 -3.22
CA ALA A 150 -4.16 8.13 -2.51
C ALA A 150 -3.10 8.85 -1.66
N LYS A 151 -2.19 8.11 -1.00
CA LYS A 151 -1.13 8.71 -0.17
C LYS A 151 -0.11 9.50 -1.01
N ALA A 152 0.10 9.14 -2.28
CA ALA A 152 0.93 9.93 -3.18
C ALA A 152 0.30 11.31 -3.46
N TYR A 153 -1.02 11.37 -3.65
CA TYR A 153 -1.74 12.65 -3.75
C TYR A 153 -1.68 13.44 -2.43
N MET A 154 -1.91 12.78 -1.29
CA MET A 154 -1.84 13.42 0.04
C MET A 154 -0.45 14.01 0.29
N ALA A 155 0.62 13.27 -0.02
CA ALA A 155 2.01 13.73 0.12
C ALA A 155 2.32 14.89 -0.85
N ARG A 156 1.89 14.77 -2.11
CA ARG A 156 2.07 15.81 -3.13
C ARG A 156 1.39 17.14 -2.73
N ASP A 157 0.21 17.03 -2.14
CA ASP A 157 -0.64 18.20 -1.80
C ASP A 157 -0.35 18.73 -0.38
N GLY A 158 0.72 18.25 0.29
CA GLY A 158 1.24 18.82 1.54
C GLY A 158 0.50 18.40 2.81
N LEU A 159 -0.31 17.33 2.78
CA LEU A 159 -1.11 16.91 3.94
C LEU A 159 -0.26 16.44 5.14
N PHE A 160 1.01 16.15 4.92
CA PHE A 160 1.97 15.69 5.94
C PHE A 160 3.01 16.73 6.33
N ASP A 161 2.93 17.99 5.85
CA ASP A 161 4.00 19.00 5.99
C ASP A 161 4.30 19.38 7.45
N ASP A 162 3.32 19.26 8.35
CA ASP A 162 3.46 19.55 9.79
C ASP A 162 3.57 18.28 10.66
N VAL A 163 3.76 17.10 10.05
CA VAL A 163 3.93 15.83 10.74
C VAL A 163 5.38 15.59 11.09
N ASP A 164 5.66 15.17 12.33
CA ASP A 164 7.02 14.91 12.81
C ASP A 164 7.48 13.48 12.52
N ALA A 165 6.57 12.51 12.62
CA ALA A 165 6.82 11.11 12.28
C ALA A 165 5.53 10.40 11.86
N ALA A 166 5.62 9.49 10.90
CA ALA A 166 4.53 8.65 10.45
C ALA A 166 4.79 7.17 10.80
N ILE A 167 3.75 6.51 11.30
CA ILE A 167 3.76 5.11 11.67
C ILE A 167 2.72 4.40 10.82
N SER A 168 3.11 3.28 10.22
CA SER A 168 2.23 2.39 9.47
C SER A 168 2.46 0.95 9.89
N TRP A 169 1.59 0.06 9.44
CA TRP A 169 1.80 -1.38 9.50
C TRP A 169 1.18 -2.05 8.29
N HIS A 170 1.47 -3.32 8.10
CA HIS A 170 0.81 -4.12 7.07
C HIS A 170 0.62 -5.56 7.55
N PRO A 171 -0.53 -6.19 7.31
CA PRO A 171 -0.72 -7.62 7.49
C PRO A 171 0.38 -8.43 6.80
N SER A 172 0.80 -9.51 7.42
CA SER A 172 1.91 -10.33 6.92
C SER A 172 1.78 -11.77 7.40
N THR A 173 2.68 -12.62 6.95
CA THR A 173 2.88 -13.97 7.48
C THR A 173 3.92 -14.00 8.60
N PHE A 174 4.68 -12.90 8.81
CA PHE A 174 5.73 -12.78 9.82
C PHE A 174 5.66 -11.46 10.58
N ASN A 175 6.27 -11.44 11.77
CA ASN A 175 6.43 -10.25 12.59
C ASN A 175 7.81 -9.63 12.34
N ALA A 176 7.87 -8.40 11.87
CA ALA A 176 9.12 -7.70 11.57
C ALA A 176 8.91 -6.18 11.46
N VAL A 177 9.96 -5.41 11.69
CA VAL A 177 10.01 -4.03 11.20
C VAL A 177 10.37 -4.07 9.71
N GLN A 178 9.64 -3.34 8.88
CA GLN A 178 9.92 -3.23 7.45
C GLN A 178 11.15 -2.35 7.23
N HIS A 179 12.15 -2.88 6.54
CA HIS A 179 13.22 -2.02 6.00
C HIS A 179 12.68 -1.20 4.83
N GLY A 180 13.22 -0.01 4.65
CA GLY A 180 12.84 0.90 3.58
C GLY A 180 13.15 0.36 2.19
N HIS A 181 12.44 -0.66 1.76
CA HIS A 181 12.53 -1.23 0.42
C HIS A 181 11.14 -1.57 -0.09
N SER A 182 10.67 -0.81 -1.07
CA SER A 182 9.60 -1.16 -1.98
C SER A 182 9.96 -0.62 -3.36
N LEU A 183 9.28 -1.06 -4.40
CA LEU A 183 9.56 -0.56 -5.74
C LEU A 183 8.77 0.71 -6.01
N ALA A 184 9.45 1.75 -6.52
CA ALA A 184 8.79 2.87 -7.17
C ALA A 184 8.13 2.41 -8.46
N ASN A 185 6.96 2.96 -8.82
CA ASN A 185 6.33 2.67 -10.10
C ASN A 185 5.61 3.88 -10.69
N SER A 186 5.37 3.81 -12.01
CA SER A 186 4.50 4.73 -12.73
C SER A 186 3.68 3.95 -13.74
N ARG A 187 2.36 4.15 -13.72
CA ARG A 187 1.39 3.56 -14.63
C ARG A 187 0.94 4.64 -15.60
N ILE A 188 1.23 4.47 -16.90
CA ILE A 188 1.10 5.50 -17.92
C ILE A 188 0.33 4.93 -19.11
N ASP A 189 -0.70 5.64 -19.55
CA ASP A 189 -1.44 5.36 -20.78
C ASP A 189 -0.87 6.17 -21.93
N PHE A 190 -0.52 5.49 -23.00
CA PHE A 190 -0.10 6.06 -24.28
C PHE A 190 -1.18 5.83 -25.30
N THR A 191 -1.89 6.88 -25.67
CA THR A 191 -2.94 6.84 -26.69
C THR A 191 -2.41 7.42 -27.97
N PHE A 192 -2.32 6.60 -29.01
CA PHE A 192 -1.93 7.04 -30.33
C PHE A 192 -3.18 7.41 -31.14
N HIS A 193 -3.08 8.54 -31.84
CA HIS A 193 -4.09 9.07 -32.75
C HIS A 193 -3.55 9.05 -34.17
N GLY A 194 -4.18 8.29 -35.02
CA GLY A 194 -3.84 8.09 -36.40
C GLY A 194 -4.97 8.50 -37.34
N LYS A 195 -5.06 7.85 -38.51
CA LYS A 195 -6.07 8.12 -39.54
C LYS A 195 -6.61 6.83 -40.11
N ALA A 196 -7.92 6.66 -40.06
CA ALA A 196 -8.58 5.50 -40.66
C ALA A 196 -8.50 5.54 -42.19
N ALA A 197 -8.40 4.38 -42.79
CA ALA A 197 -8.53 4.16 -44.23
C ALA A 197 -8.98 2.73 -44.51
N HIS A 198 -9.49 2.48 -45.72
CA HIS A 198 -9.74 1.11 -46.18
C HIS A 198 -8.41 0.41 -46.43
N ALA A 199 -8.08 -0.61 -45.63
CA ALA A 199 -6.74 -1.21 -45.62
C ALA A 199 -6.34 -1.85 -46.96
N ALA A 200 -7.27 -2.27 -47.83
CA ALA A 200 -7.00 -2.82 -49.12
C ALA A 200 -7.10 -1.76 -50.25
N ALA A 201 -8.11 -0.88 -50.21
CA ALA A 201 -8.39 0.04 -51.31
C ALA A 201 -7.55 1.32 -51.25
N ALA A 202 -7.22 1.82 -50.07
CA ALA A 202 -6.53 3.07 -49.89
C ALA A 202 -5.58 3.07 -48.65
N PRO A 203 -4.72 2.05 -48.47
CA PRO A 203 -3.86 1.94 -47.29
C PRO A 203 -2.91 3.15 -47.10
N HIS A 204 -2.47 3.73 -48.19
CA HIS A 204 -1.56 4.88 -48.25
C HIS A 204 -2.15 6.16 -47.63
N LEU A 205 -3.47 6.25 -47.48
CA LEU A 205 -4.16 7.36 -46.83
C LEU A 205 -4.31 7.17 -45.30
N GLY A 206 -4.07 5.96 -44.81
CA GLY A 206 -4.15 5.62 -43.39
C GLY A 206 -2.88 5.95 -42.60
N ARG A 207 -3.03 6.07 -41.30
CA ARG A 207 -1.93 6.09 -40.31
C ARG A 207 -2.39 5.23 -39.15
N SER A 208 -1.72 4.10 -38.94
CA SER A 208 -2.15 3.10 -37.93
C SER A 208 -1.67 3.46 -36.56
N ALA A 209 -2.59 3.73 -35.66
CA ALA A 209 -2.33 3.90 -34.23
C ALA A 209 -1.93 2.58 -33.56
N LEU A 210 -2.41 1.43 -34.08
CA LEU A 210 -2.02 0.12 -33.57
C LEU A 210 -0.55 -0.18 -33.88
N ASP A 211 -0.09 0.13 -35.11
CA ASP A 211 1.32 -0.04 -35.48
C ASP A 211 2.23 0.82 -34.59
N ALA A 212 1.79 2.03 -34.20
CA ALA A 212 2.52 2.88 -33.27
C ALA A 212 2.63 2.22 -31.88
N CYS A 213 1.56 1.60 -31.35
CA CYS A 213 1.61 0.84 -30.10
C CYS A 213 2.58 -0.35 -30.21
N GLU A 214 2.57 -1.08 -31.30
CA GLU A 214 3.47 -2.21 -31.53
C GLU A 214 4.93 -1.78 -31.60
N LEU A 215 5.24 -0.72 -32.37
CA LEU A 215 6.60 -0.17 -32.44
C LEU A 215 7.08 0.36 -31.08
N MET A 216 6.20 1.00 -30.30
CA MET A 216 6.51 1.39 -28.94
C MET A 216 6.87 0.18 -28.06
N ASN A 217 6.09 -0.90 -28.12
CA ASN A 217 6.34 -2.11 -27.34
C ASN A 217 7.65 -2.79 -27.76
N ILE A 218 7.97 -2.81 -29.06
CA ILE A 218 9.26 -3.28 -29.58
C ILE A 218 10.40 -2.40 -29.04
N GLY A 219 10.27 -1.08 -29.09
CA GLY A 219 11.26 -0.15 -28.54
C GLY A 219 11.49 -0.36 -27.04
N VAL A 220 10.43 -0.59 -26.26
CA VAL A 220 10.51 -0.94 -24.83
C VAL A 220 11.23 -2.28 -24.65
N ASN A 221 11.02 -3.28 -25.51
CA ASN A 221 11.74 -4.55 -25.42
C ASN A 221 13.25 -4.38 -25.64
N TYR A 222 13.68 -3.49 -26.54
CA TYR A 222 15.11 -3.14 -26.68
C TYR A 222 15.64 -2.33 -25.49
N LEU A 223 14.81 -1.48 -24.87
CA LEU A 223 15.19 -0.75 -23.66
C LEU A 223 15.55 -1.71 -22.50
N ARG A 224 14.96 -2.90 -22.46
CA ARG A 224 15.23 -3.91 -21.40
C ARG A 224 16.71 -4.31 -21.33
N GLU A 225 17.44 -4.28 -22.46
CA GLU A 225 18.90 -4.54 -22.51
C GLU A 225 19.74 -3.42 -21.86
N HIS A 226 19.13 -2.25 -21.59
CA HIS A 226 19.81 -1.03 -21.19
C HIS A 226 19.18 -0.38 -19.95
N MET A 227 18.54 -1.14 -19.09
CA MET A 227 17.97 -0.71 -17.82
C MET A 227 18.57 -1.57 -16.68
N PRO A 228 18.54 -1.08 -15.42
CA PRO A 228 19.01 -1.88 -14.28
C PRO A 228 18.24 -3.21 -14.14
N ASP A 229 18.92 -4.27 -13.70
CA ASP A 229 18.33 -5.60 -13.50
C ASP A 229 17.14 -5.60 -12.53
N SER A 230 17.11 -4.65 -11.57
CA SER A 230 16.01 -4.43 -10.63
C SER A 230 14.79 -3.75 -11.24
N ALA A 231 14.93 -3.16 -12.43
CA ALA A 231 13.82 -2.46 -13.10
C ALA A 231 12.96 -3.43 -13.93
N ARG A 232 11.69 -3.05 -14.11
CA ARG A 232 10.74 -3.80 -14.96
C ARG A 232 9.84 -2.84 -15.71
N VAL A 233 9.49 -3.21 -16.94
CA VAL A 233 8.46 -2.53 -17.73
C VAL A 233 7.50 -3.59 -18.26
N HIS A 234 6.21 -3.44 -17.93
CA HIS A 234 5.13 -4.31 -18.38
C HIS A 234 4.12 -3.51 -19.18
N TYR A 235 3.39 -4.13 -20.09
CA TYR A 235 2.33 -3.44 -20.83
C TYR A 235 1.08 -4.30 -21.00
N ALA A 236 -0.04 -3.61 -21.24
CA ALA A 236 -1.30 -4.19 -21.66
C ALA A 236 -2.01 -3.24 -22.62
N TYR A 237 -2.68 -3.78 -23.64
CA TYR A 237 -3.55 -2.99 -24.48
C TYR A 237 -4.85 -2.66 -23.74
N LEU A 238 -5.21 -1.37 -23.72
CA LEU A 238 -6.52 -0.91 -23.25
C LEU A 238 -7.51 -0.82 -24.42
N ASP A 239 -6.99 -0.47 -25.62
CA ASP A 239 -7.74 -0.37 -26.86
C ASP A 239 -6.79 -0.69 -28.03
N ALA A 240 -7.12 -1.72 -28.80
CA ALA A 240 -6.35 -2.11 -29.99
C ALA A 240 -6.89 -1.48 -31.29
N GLY A 241 -7.82 -0.54 -31.23
CA GLY A 241 -8.36 0.17 -32.37
C GLY A 241 -9.50 -0.55 -33.11
N GLY A 242 -10.15 -1.51 -32.43
CA GLY A 242 -11.30 -2.27 -32.96
C GLY A 242 -10.93 -3.66 -33.45
N VAL A 243 -11.93 -4.38 -34.00
CA VAL A 243 -11.85 -5.81 -34.37
C VAL A 243 -11.78 -6.05 -35.88
N ALA A 244 -11.92 -5.00 -36.69
CA ALA A 244 -12.01 -5.12 -38.16
C ALA A 244 -10.64 -4.90 -38.82
N PRO A 245 -9.93 -5.97 -39.30
CA PRO A 245 -8.58 -5.86 -39.82
C PRO A 245 -8.51 -5.15 -41.19
N ASN A 246 -9.64 -4.95 -41.83
CA ASN A 246 -9.75 -4.20 -43.11
C ASN A 246 -9.93 -2.69 -42.91
N VAL A 247 -9.85 -2.20 -41.68
CA VAL A 247 -9.87 -0.76 -41.33
C VAL A 247 -8.56 -0.41 -40.65
N VAL A 248 -7.80 0.58 -41.17
CA VAL A 248 -6.62 1.10 -40.46
C VAL A 248 -7.04 1.78 -39.19
N GLN A 249 -6.45 1.41 -38.06
CA GLN A 249 -6.85 1.84 -36.71
C GLN A 249 -6.50 3.33 -36.49
N ALA A 250 -7.54 4.16 -36.34
CA ALA A 250 -7.36 5.59 -36.09
C ALA A 250 -7.00 5.94 -34.66
N LYS A 251 -7.23 5.03 -33.73
CA LYS A 251 -6.90 5.21 -32.30
C LYS A 251 -6.52 3.87 -31.70
N ALA A 252 -5.49 3.83 -30.87
CA ALA A 252 -5.14 2.69 -30.04
C ALA A 252 -4.47 3.19 -28.75
N THR A 253 -4.63 2.43 -27.66
CA THR A 253 -4.07 2.79 -26.35
C THR A 253 -3.35 1.60 -25.74
N VAL A 254 -2.09 1.79 -25.36
CA VAL A 254 -1.31 0.85 -24.58
C VAL A 254 -0.96 1.46 -23.23
N ARG A 255 -1.18 0.70 -22.15
CA ARG A 255 -0.75 1.05 -20.80
C ARG A 255 0.61 0.44 -20.53
N GLN A 256 1.55 1.26 -20.07
CA GLN A 256 2.86 0.82 -19.60
C GLN A 256 2.90 0.93 -18.06
N LEU A 257 3.48 -0.07 -17.39
CA LEU A 257 3.81 -0.05 -15.97
C LEU A 257 5.34 -0.12 -15.85
N VAL A 258 5.95 1.00 -15.49
CA VAL A 258 7.39 1.12 -15.26
C VAL A 258 7.66 0.96 -13.77
N ARG A 259 8.62 0.09 -13.40
CA ARG A 259 9.04 -0.16 -12.01
C ARG A 259 10.54 0.01 -11.88
N ALA A 260 10.98 0.60 -10.77
CA ALA A 260 12.40 0.75 -10.43
C ALA A 260 12.62 0.63 -8.92
N ALA A 261 13.86 0.36 -8.52
CA ALA A 261 14.23 0.25 -7.12
C ALA A 261 14.13 1.58 -6.35
N ASP A 262 14.26 2.69 -7.05
CA ASP A 262 14.23 4.03 -6.46
C ASP A 262 13.59 5.06 -7.42
N LEU A 263 13.19 6.18 -6.83
CA LEU A 263 12.53 7.26 -7.54
C LEU A 263 13.39 7.94 -8.63
N PRO A 264 14.69 8.20 -8.46
CA PRO A 264 15.54 8.72 -9.53
C PRO A 264 15.61 7.80 -10.75
N THR A 265 15.81 6.50 -10.54
CA THR A 265 15.82 5.49 -11.60
C THR A 265 14.48 5.40 -12.32
N LEU A 266 13.37 5.46 -11.55
CA LEU A 266 12.03 5.48 -12.13
C LEU A 266 11.85 6.67 -13.08
N ARG A 267 12.28 7.87 -12.69
CA ARG A 267 12.16 9.09 -13.52
C ARG A 267 12.93 8.99 -14.82
N ASP A 268 14.17 8.48 -14.75
CA ASP A 268 14.98 8.25 -15.96
C ASP A 268 14.28 7.28 -16.93
N LEU A 269 13.82 6.14 -16.39
CA LEU A 269 13.15 5.14 -17.22
C LEU A 269 11.82 5.64 -17.80
N VAL A 270 11.03 6.39 -17.06
CA VAL A 270 9.79 7.01 -17.56
C VAL A 270 10.09 7.98 -18.70
N ALA A 271 11.14 8.80 -18.58
CA ALA A 271 11.55 9.71 -19.66
C ALA A 271 11.96 8.93 -20.91
N ARG A 272 12.71 7.84 -20.75
CA ARG A 272 13.14 6.99 -21.89
C ARG A 272 11.95 6.27 -22.55
N VAL A 273 10.97 5.79 -21.77
CA VAL A 273 9.73 5.19 -22.30
C VAL A 273 8.92 6.21 -23.08
N ARG A 274 8.85 7.46 -22.61
CA ARG A 274 8.19 8.57 -23.35
C ARG A 274 8.88 8.85 -24.67
N ASN A 275 10.21 8.93 -24.69
CA ASN A 275 10.98 9.14 -25.93
C ASN A 275 10.74 8.01 -26.95
N ILE A 276 10.54 6.76 -26.48
CA ILE A 276 10.18 5.63 -27.35
C ILE A 276 8.79 5.83 -27.96
N ALA A 277 7.83 6.31 -27.18
CA ALA A 277 6.48 6.60 -27.68
C ALA A 277 6.49 7.72 -28.73
N ASP A 278 7.26 8.80 -28.50
CA ASP A 278 7.44 9.90 -29.45
C ASP A 278 8.08 9.39 -30.74
N GLY A 279 9.10 8.54 -30.64
CA GLY A 279 9.73 7.88 -31.80
C GLY A 279 8.76 7.00 -32.59
N ALA A 280 7.90 6.22 -31.89
CA ALA A 280 6.90 5.39 -32.54
C ALA A 280 5.84 6.24 -33.27
N ALA A 281 5.40 7.35 -32.67
CA ALA A 281 4.49 8.30 -33.29
C ALA A 281 5.09 8.92 -34.56
N LEU A 282 6.37 9.34 -34.50
CA LEU A 282 7.09 9.89 -35.64
C LEU A 282 7.19 8.87 -36.77
N MET A 283 7.58 7.63 -36.51
CA MET A 283 7.71 6.56 -37.50
C MET A 283 6.42 6.24 -38.22
N THR A 284 5.27 6.31 -37.51
CA THR A 284 3.96 5.94 -38.06
C THR A 284 3.15 7.14 -38.61
N GLY A 285 3.64 8.37 -38.38
CA GLY A 285 2.93 9.61 -38.74
C GLY A 285 1.63 9.76 -37.92
N THR A 286 1.64 9.33 -36.66
CA THR A 286 0.56 9.48 -35.67
C THR A 286 0.92 10.53 -34.65
N GLU A 287 -0.02 10.88 -33.77
CA GLU A 287 0.19 11.71 -32.57
C GLU A 287 0.06 10.85 -31.32
N VAL A 288 0.83 11.14 -30.28
CA VAL A 288 0.72 10.43 -28.99
C VAL A 288 0.27 11.36 -27.89
N GLU A 289 -0.79 10.94 -27.18
CA GLU A 289 -1.24 11.52 -25.93
C GLU A 289 -0.73 10.65 -24.77
N VAL A 290 -0.11 11.29 -23.76
CA VAL A 290 0.48 10.60 -22.61
C VAL A 290 -0.27 11.00 -21.35
N LYS A 291 -0.87 10.02 -20.65
CA LYS A 291 -1.60 10.23 -19.41
C LYS A 291 -1.02 9.37 -18.29
N VAL A 292 -0.50 10.00 -17.24
CA VAL A 292 -0.15 9.28 -16.01
C VAL A 292 -1.45 8.89 -15.30
N TYR A 293 -1.63 7.59 -15.06
CA TYR A 293 -2.81 7.06 -14.37
C TYR A 293 -2.60 6.99 -12.86
N SER A 294 -1.46 6.46 -12.43
CA SER A 294 -1.03 6.42 -11.03
C SER A 294 0.49 6.28 -10.96
N GLY A 295 1.04 6.54 -9.79
CA GLY A 295 2.46 6.33 -9.54
C GLY A 295 2.74 6.41 -8.05
N VAL A 296 3.73 5.64 -7.58
CA VAL A 296 4.17 5.64 -6.20
C VAL A 296 5.69 5.66 -6.13
N SER A 297 6.21 6.31 -5.10
CA SER A 297 7.63 6.30 -4.78
C SER A 297 8.01 5.02 -4.05
N ASN A 298 9.29 4.65 -4.09
CA ASN A 298 9.79 3.58 -3.24
C ASN A 298 9.74 3.98 -1.77
N LEU A 299 9.45 3.03 -0.89
CA LEU A 299 9.56 3.23 0.55
C LEU A 299 11.03 3.46 0.94
N VAL A 300 11.27 4.48 1.74
CA VAL A 300 12.61 4.79 2.27
C VAL A 300 12.62 4.67 3.79
N GLY A 301 13.56 3.90 4.32
CA GLY A 301 13.70 3.65 5.75
C GLY A 301 14.16 4.87 6.55
N ASN A 302 13.88 4.83 7.84
CA ASN A 302 14.38 5.78 8.81
C ASN A 302 14.90 5.02 10.03
N ARG A 303 16.21 4.82 10.10
CA ARG A 303 16.86 3.93 11.08
C ARG A 303 16.51 4.26 12.53
N PRO A 304 16.51 5.52 13.00
CA PRO A 304 16.08 5.85 14.35
C PRO A 304 14.65 5.37 14.69
N LEU A 305 13.71 5.53 13.74
CA LEU A 305 12.33 5.06 13.93
C LEU A 305 12.22 3.53 13.89
N GLU A 306 12.99 2.88 13.01
CA GLU A 306 13.03 1.41 12.91
C GLU A 306 13.55 0.79 14.22
N GLU A 307 14.57 1.37 14.84
CA GLU A 307 15.15 0.90 16.10
C GLU A 307 14.17 1.05 17.28
N ILE A 308 13.43 2.17 17.34
CA ILE A 308 12.37 2.33 18.35
C ILE A 308 11.28 1.27 18.15
N MET A 309 10.77 1.12 16.94
CA MET A 309 9.71 0.15 16.65
C MET A 309 10.16 -1.29 16.94
N GLN A 310 11.39 -1.65 16.57
CA GLN A 310 11.94 -2.98 16.87
C GLN A 310 12.02 -3.22 18.38
N ARG A 311 12.49 -2.24 19.15
CA ARG A 311 12.56 -2.35 20.62
C ARG A 311 11.19 -2.56 21.25
N GLU A 312 10.16 -1.84 20.78
CA GLU A 312 8.80 -2.01 21.29
C GLU A 312 8.20 -3.35 20.84
N PHE A 313 8.52 -3.81 19.64
CA PHE A 313 8.13 -5.13 19.15
C PHE A 313 8.80 -6.26 19.96
N ASP A 314 10.09 -6.15 20.24
CA ASP A 314 10.84 -7.15 21.03
C ASP A 314 10.29 -7.26 22.46
N LYS A 315 9.90 -6.14 23.09
CA LYS A 315 9.27 -6.12 24.41
C LYS A 315 7.90 -6.82 24.43
N LEU A 316 7.10 -6.60 23.38
CA LEU A 316 5.78 -7.20 23.26
C LEU A 316 5.86 -8.69 22.88
N GLY A 317 6.89 -9.08 22.14
CA GLY A 317 7.09 -10.42 21.61
C GLY A 317 6.23 -10.72 20.38
N PRO A 318 6.13 -12.00 19.97
CA PRO A 318 5.31 -12.42 18.85
C PRO A 318 3.80 -12.39 19.17
N VAL A 319 2.96 -12.44 18.14
CA VAL A 319 1.51 -12.55 18.28
C VAL A 319 1.16 -13.80 19.08
N PRO A 320 0.30 -13.70 20.14
CA PRO A 320 -0.02 -14.81 21.03
C PRO A 320 -1.06 -15.76 20.40
N PHE A 321 -0.65 -16.47 19.35
CA PHE A 321 -1.47 -17.51 18.72
C PHE A 321 -1.64 -18.72 19.63
N ASP A 322 -2.76 -19.43 19.47
CA ASP A 322 -3.06 -20.65 20.21
C ASP A 322 -3.19 -21.87 19.27
N ALA A 323 -3.52 -23.03 19.88
CA ALA A 323 -3.66 -24.27 19.14
C ALA A 323 -4.82 -24.25 18.11
N SER A 324 -5.90 -23.51 18.40
CA SER A 324 -7.04 -23.40 17.47
C SER A 324 -6.69 -22.55 16.26
N ASP A 325 -5.91 -21.47 16.44
CA ASP A 325 -5.37 -20.66 15.35
C ASP A 325 -4.46 -21.52 14.42
N SER A 326 -3.60 -22.32 15.04
CA SER A 326 -2.69 -23.23 14.31
C SER A 326 -3.43 -24.32 13.54
N CYS A 327 -4.59 -24.78 14.01
CA CYS A 327 -5.42 -25.75 13.32
C CYS A 327 -5.91 -25.19 11.97
N PHE A 328 -6.56 -24.03 11.96
CA PHE A 328 -7.03 -23.39 10.73
C PHE A 328 -5.88 -22.95 9.81
N ALA A 329 -4.78 -22.46 10.37
CA ALA A 329 -3.59 -22.14 9.60
C ALA A 329 -3.03 -23.35 8.86
N ASN A 330 -3.03 -24.54 9.48
CA ASN A 330 -2.62 -25.79 8.82
C ASN A 330 -3.58 -26.21 7.69
N GLU A 331 -4.90 -26.01 7.85
CA GLU A 331 -5.86 -26.25 6.76
C GLU A 331 -5.56 -25.35 5.55
N ILE A 332 -5.30 -24.05 5.77
CA ILE A 332 -4.89 -23.13 4.70
C ILE A 332 -3.57 -23.58 4.07
N ARG A 333 -2.56 -23.98 4.86
CA ARG A 333 -1.26 -24.42 4.34
C ARG A 333 -1.34 -25.64 3.44
N GLN A 334 -2.34 -26.51 3.61
CA GLN A 334 -2.58 -27.63 2.69
C GLN A 334 -2.95 -27.17 1.27
N THR A 335 -3.40 -25.93 1.10
CA THR A 335 -3.73 -25.33 -0.21
C THR A 335 -2.55 -24.59 -0.86
N LEU A 336 -1.41 -24.49 -0.16
CA LEU A 336 -0.22 -23.76 -0.60
C LEU A 336 0.83 -24.71 -1.18
N THR A 337 1.66 -24.17 -2.06
CA THR A 337 2.82 -24.89 -2.56
C THR A 337 4.01 -24.81 -1.58
N LYS A 338 4.97 -25.71 -1.72
CA LYS A 338 6.24 -25.64 -0.96
C LYS A 338 7.01 -24.35 -1.29
N ASP A 339 6.91 -23.87 -2.52
CA ASP A 339 7.58 -22.66 -2.98
C ASP A 339 6.95 -21.38 -2.36
N ASP A 340 5.63 -21.34 -2.18
CA ASP A 340 4.95 -20.24 -1.46
C ASP A 340 5.48 -20.14 -0.02
N ILE A 341 5.60 -21.29 0.66
CA ILE A 341 6.09 -21.34 2.03
C ILE A 341 7.57 -20.93 2.09
N ALA A 342 8.41 -21.48 1.20
CA ALA A 342 9.83 -21.15 1.14
C ALA A 342 10.08 -19.66 0.85
N ALA A 343 9.33 -19.07 -0.10
CA ALA A 343 9.42 -17.65 -0.44
C ALA A 343 9.08 -16.75 0.76
N SER A 344 8.13 -17.15 1.62
CA SER A 344 7.81 -16.42 2.84
C SER A 344 9.00 -16.36 3.80
N PHE A 345 9.72 -17.46 4.02
CA PHE A 345 10.89 -17.49 4.90
C PHE A 345 12.07 -16.69 4.35
N GLN A 346 12.27 -16.70 3.03
CA GLN A 346 13.32 -15.90 2.38
C GLN A 346 13.16 -14.39 2.67
N ARG A 347 11.92 -13.90 2.76
CA ARG A 347 11.62 -12.47 3.08
C ARG A 347 12.09 -12.08 4.48
N VAL A 348 12.21 -13.01 5.41
CA VAL A 348 12.70 -12.74 6.77
C VAL A 348 14.10 -13.32 7.02
N GLY A 349 14.78 -13.78 5.97
CA GLY A 349 16.15 -14.26 6.03
C GLY A 349 16.33 -15.52 6.90
N ARG A 350 15.33 -16.40 6.92
CA ARG A 350 15.37 -17.64 7.69
C ARG A 350 15.26 -18.86 6.78
N GLU A 351 15.88 -19.96 7.22
CA GLU A 351 15.60 -21.28 6.64
C GLU A 351 14.18 -21.72 6.99
N THR A 352 13.55 -22.45 6.07
CA THR A 352 12.18 -22.95 6.23
C THR A 352 12.15 -24.10 7.26
N PRO A 353 11.63 -23.91 8.49
CA PRO A 353 11.40 -25.01 9.39
C PRO A 353 10.26 -25.89 8.89
N ALA A 354 10.33 -27.19 9.18
CA ALA A 354 9.38 -28.16 8.65
C ALA A 354 7.93 -27.92 9.08
N ASP A 355 7.68 -27.30 10.25
CA ASP A 355 6.35 -27.18 10.84
C ASP A 355 6.17 -25.89 11.65
N LEU A 356 5.89 -24.77 10.94
CA LEU A 356 5.52 -23.50 11.56
C LEU A 356 4.26 -22.98 10.86
N PRO A 357 3.05 -23.24 11.39
CA PRO A 357 1.81 -22.79 10.76
C PRO A 357 1.59 -21.28 10.87
N LEU A 358 1.99 -20.68 11.98
CA LEU A 358 1.90 -19.24 12.28
C LEU A 358 3.23 -18.77 12.88
N CYS A 359 3.57 -17.51 12.65
CA CYS A 359 4.83 -16.93 13.12
C CYS A 359 4.84 -16.79 14.65
N ASP A 360 5.82 -17.42 15.31
CA ASP A 360 6.03 -17.43 16.76
C ASP A 360 7.27 -16.65 17.22
N PHE A 361 7.77 -15.76 16.37
CA PHE A 361 8.96 -14.93 16.65
C PHE A 361 8.80 -13.52 16.08
N VAL A 362 9.66 -12.61 16.53
CA VAL A 362 9.90 -11.30 15.90
C VAL A 362 11.22 -11.39 15.14
N ALA A 363 11.22 -11.05 13.87
CA ALA A 363 12.44 -11.06 13.05
C ALA A 363 13.36 -9.90 13.47
N PRO A 364 14.68 -10.13 13.58
CA PRO A 364 15.62 -9.07 13.95
C PRO A 364 15.66 -7.97 12.89
N LEU A 365 15.97 -6.75 13.34
CA LEU A 365 16.04 -5.59 12.44
C LEU A 365 17.12 -5.75 11.37
N ASP A 366 18.30 -6.24 11.73
CA ASP A 366 19.46 -6.39 10.84
C ASP A 366 19.48 -7.75 10.11
N ARG A 367 18.30 -8.28 9.77
CA ARG A 367 18.20 -9.51 8.98
C ARG A 367 18.58 -9.29 7.52
N THR A 368 19.16 -10.31 6.91
CA THR A 368 19.31 -10.36 5.46
C THR A 368 18.01 -10.89 4.87
N SER A 369 17.29 -10.08 4.14
CA SER A 369 16.10 -10.50 3.39
C SER A 369 16.44 -10.64 1.92
N SER A 370 15.87 -11.65 1.27
CA SER A 370 15.91 -11.82 -0.18
C SER A 370 14.49 -12.12 -0.68
N GLY A 371 14.15 -11.62 -1.84
CA GLY A 371 12.83 -11.83 -2.45
C GLY A 371 12.30 -10.58 -3.15
N GLY A 372 11.30 -10.79 -3.99
CA GLY A 372 10.64 -9.71 -4.71
C GLY A 372 9.83 -8.83 -3.76
N GLU A 373 9.92 -7.53 -3.96
CA GLU A 373 9.14 -6.56 -3.22
C GLU A 373 8.02 -5.98 -4.09
N GLY A 374 6.89 -5.65 -3.44
CA GLY A 374 5.80 -4.93 -4.05
C GLY A 374 6.07 -3.42 -4.08
N SER A 375 5.04 -2.68 -4.42
CA SER A 375 4.98 -1.22 -4.30
C SER A 375 3.92 -0.87 -3.28
N THR A 376 4.07 0.24 -2.58
CA THR A 376 3.05 0.83 -1.71
C THR A 376 3.14 2.35 -1.76
N ASP A 377 2.03 3.05 -1.67
CA ASP A 377 2.00 4.50 -1.64
C ASP A 377 2.40 5.09 -0.26
N VAL A 378 2.62 4.26 0.78
CA VAL A 378 3.37 4.64 1.99
C VAL A 378 4.77 5.12 1.62
N GLY A 379 5.30 4.66 0.48
CA GLY A 379 6.53 5.18 -0.10
C GLY A 379 6.53 6.71 -0.20
N ASP A 380 5.49 7.30 -0.78
CA ASP A 380 5.40 8.77 -0.96
C ASP A 380 5.38 9.51 0.39
N VAL A 381 4.69 8.97 1.40
CA VAL A 381 4.73 9.51 2.76
C VAL A 381 6.15 9.47 3.32
N SER A 382 6.89 8.38 3.13
CA SER A 382 8.27 8.22 3.63
C SER A 382 9.27 9.20 2.98
N TRP A 383 8.94 9.77 1.83
CA TRP A 383 9.72 10.80 1.18
C TRP A 383 9.45 12.21 1.72
N VAL A 384 8.30 12.46 2.36
CA VAL A 384 7.94 13.80 2.86
C VAL A 384 8.00 13.91 4.38
N VAL A 385 7.92 12.77 5.10
CA VAL A 385 8.03 12.71 6.56
C VAL A 385 8.81 11.46 7.00
N PRO A 386 9.59 11.50 8.11
CA PRO A 386 10.20 10.29 8.70
C PRO A 386 9.15 9.23 8.95
N THR A 387 9.30 8.04 8.35
CA THR A 387 8.25 7.00 8.37
C THR A 387 8.82 5.64 8.78
N VAL A 388 8.04 4.87 9.53
CA VAL A 388 8.32 3.47 9.88
C VAL A 388 7.10 2.60 9.69
N GLN A 389 7.28 1.35 9.25
CA GLN A 389 6.22 0.38 9.03
C GLN A 389 6.52 -0.94 9.73
N ALA A 390 5.52 -1.49 10.46
CA ALA A 390 5.55 -2.85 10.97
C ALA A 390 4.95 -3.84 9.96
N ARG A 391 5.46 -5.07 9.96
CA ARG A 391 4.82 -6.26 9.40
C ARG A 391 4.38 -7.14 10.56
N VAL A 392 3.10 -7.50 10.62
CA VAL A 392 2.56 -8.29 11.72
C VAL A 392 1.83 -9.51 11.18
N ALA A 393 2.11 -10.66 11.76
CA ALA A 393 1.49 -11.92 11.37
C ALA A 393 -0.03 -11.91 11.63
N THR A 394 -0.81 -12.12 10.59
CA THR A 394 -2.28 -12.18 10.60
C THR A 394 -2.82 -13.45 9.95
N CYS A 395 -1.97 -14.22 9.29
CA CYS A 395 -2.35 -15.37 8.49
C CYS A 395 -1.27 -16.45 8.51
N ALA A 396 -1.63 -17.63 8.02
CA ALA A 396 -0.74 -18.79 7.92
C ALA A 396 0.54 -18.49 7.15
N VAL A 397 1.66 -19.00 7.65
CA VAL A 397 2.97 -18.88 6.97
C VAL A 397 2.91 -19.50 5.59
N GLY A 398 3.33 -18.72 4.59
CA GLY A 398 3.26 -19.10 3.18
C GLY A 398 2.06 -18.53 2.43
N THR A 399 1.07 -17.95 3.12
CA THR A 399 -0.11 -17.37 2.45
C THR A 399 0.32 -16.27 1.48
N PRO A 400 0.10 -16.41 0.17
CA PRO A 400 0.34 -15.35 -0.79
C PRO A 400 -0.77 -14.30 -0.69
N PHE A 401 -0.39 -13.03 -0.63
CA PHE A 401 -1.34 -11.92 -0.66
C PHE A 401 -1.97 -11.76 -2.05
N HIS A 402 -3.10 -11.09 -2.15
CA HIS A 402 -3.93 -10.96 -3.35
C HIS A 402 -4.50 -12.29 -3.84
N THR A 403 -4.82 -13.19 -2.89
CA THR A 403 -5.43 -14.48 -3.16
C THR A 403 -6.64 -14.75 -2.27
N TRP A 404 -7.46 -15.71 -2.66
CA TRP A 404 -8.60 -16.16 -1.85
C TRP A 404 -8.16 -16.69 -0.47
N GLN A 405 -6.95 -17.24 -0.34
CA GLN A 405 -6.42 -17.72 0.93
C GLN A 405 -6.27 -16.59 1.95
N THR A 406 -5.83 -15.41 1.51
CA THR A 406 -5.75 -14.23 2.39
C THR A 406 -7.14 -13.81 2.84
N VAL A 407 -8.10 -13.71 1.91
CA VAL A 407 -9.49 -13.31 2.23
C VAL A 407 -10.14 -14.31 3.18
N ALA A 408 -9.94 -15.62 2.96
CA ALA A 408 -10.48 -16.66 3.83
C ALA A 408 -10.06 -16.50 5.30
N GLN A 409 -8.91 -15.91 5.55
CA GLN A 409 -8.35 -15.68 6.89
C GLN A 409 -8.70 -14.31 7.49
N GLY A 410 -9.23 -13.36 6.72
CA GLY A 410 -9.39 -11.95 7.10
C GLY A 410 -10.33 -11.67 8.29
N LYS A 411 -11.13 -12.64 8.73
CA LYS A 411 -11.96 -12.61 9.95
C LYS A 411 -11.62 -13.73 10.93
N ALA A 412 -10.53 -14.47 10.70
CA ALA A 412 -10.13 -15.53 11.60
C ALA A 412 -9.64 -14.97 12.94
N PRO A 413 -9.78 -15.72 14.06
CA PRO A 413 -9.23 -15.30 15.36
C PRO A 413 -7.75 -14.94 15.30
N ALA A 414 -6.95 -15.66 14.52
CA ALA A 414 -5.54 -15.35 14.29
C ALA A 414 -5.36 -13.94 13.68
N ALA A 415 -6.18 -13.58 12.67
CA ALA A 415 -6.12 -12.26 12.05
C ALA A 415 -6.46 -11.15 13.04
N HIS A 416 -7.50 -11.34 13.85
CA HIS A 416 -7.86 -10.40 14.93
C HIS A 416 -6.75 -10.26 15.98
N LYS A 417 -6.09 -11.36 16.39
CA LYS A 417 -4.95 -11.30 17.30
C LYS A 417 -3.79 -10.51 16.70
N GLY A 418 -3.46 -10.75 15.43
CA GLY A 418 -2.44 -9.98 14.71
C GLY A 418 -2.80 -8.49 14.59
N MET A 419 -4.05 -8.16 14.30
CA MET A 419 -4.57 -6.79 14.24
C MET A 419 -4.38 -6.05 15.57
N ILE A 420 -4.79 -6.67 16.69
CA ILE A 420 -4.63 -6.09 18.04
C ILE A 420 -3.15 -5.93 18.39
N HIS A 421 -2.33 -6.91 18.02
CA HIS A 421 -0.89 -6.87 18.24
C HIS A 421 -0.23 -5.72 17.47
N ALA A 422 -0.62 -5.50 16.20
CA ALA A 422 -0.16 -4.38 15.40
C ALA A 422 -0.53 -3.02 16.04
N ALA A 423 -1.77 -2.89 16.55
CA ALA A 423 -2.19 -1.69 17.26
C ALA A 423 -1.31 -1.44 18.50
N LYS A 424 -0.94 -2.49 19.25
CA LYS A 424 -0.04 -2.37 20.41
C LYS A 424 1.36 -1.92 20.02
N VAL A 425 1.93 -2.49 18.96
CA VAL A 425 3.26 -2.10 18.44
C VAL A 425 3.24 -0.63 18.01
N MET A 426 2.28 -0.22 17.19
CA MET A 426 2.17 1.16 16.71
C MET A 426 1.96 2.16 17.86
N ALA A 427 1.05 1.86 18.79
CA ALA A 427 0.76 2.74 19.92
C ALA A 427 1.97 2.87 20.86
N ALA A 428 2.68 1.78 21.12
CA ALA A 428 3.91 1.80 21.93
C ALA A 428 5.02 2.59 21.23
N THR A 429 5.21 2.40 19.91
CA THR A 429 6.16 3.17 19.10
C THR A 429 5.84 4.67 19.18
N ALA A 430 4.58 5.06 18.99
CA ALA A 430 4.15 6.46 19.09
C ALA A 430 4.42 7.04 20.48
N SER A 431 4.07 6.31 21.55
CA SER A 431 4.32 6.78 22.91
C SER A 431 5.80 6.90 23.25
N ALA A 432 6.63 5.98 22.75
CA ALA A 432 8.10 6.03 22.90
C ALA A 432 8.71 7.23 22.17
N LEU A 433 8.26 7.53 20.96
CA LEU A 433 8.70 8.71 20.19
C LEU A 433 8.32 10.01 20.90
N ILE A 434 7.09 10.14 21.38
CA ILE A 434 6.62 11.32 22.10
C ILE A 434 7.45 11.56 23.38
N GLN A 435 7.90 10.49 24.04
CA GLN A 435 8.76 10.57 25.23
C GLN A 435 10.26 10.75 24.92
N SER A 436 10.67 10.70 23.65
CA SER A 436 12.07 10.81 23.20
C SER A 436 12.21 11.85 22.09
N PRO A 437 12.12 13.16 22.42
CA PRO A 437 12.24 14.23 21.42
C PRO A 437 13.54 14.15 20.63
N GLU A 438 14.62 13.68 21.25
CA GLU A 438 15.91 13.45 20.61
C GLU A 438 15.82 12.47 19.45
N THR A 439 15.04 11.43 19.56
CA THR A 439 14.85 10.45 18.47
C THR A 439 14.05 11.05 17.31
N ILE A 440 13.08 11.93 17.58
CA ILE A 440 12.37 12.67 16.53
C ILE A 440 13.36 13.58 15.77
N GLU A 441 14.25 14.27 16.47
CA GLU A 441 15.28 15.11 15.84
C GLU A 441 16.29 14.29 15.03
N GLU A 442 16.72 13.14 15.53
CA GLU A 442 17.57 12.20 14.77
C GLU A 442 16.88 11.69 13.51
N ALA A 443 15.61 11.30 13.63
CA ALA A 443 14.81 10.86 12.50
C ALA A 443 14.64 11.96 11.43
N ARG A 444 14.41 13.20 11.88
CA ARG A 444 14.33 14.38 11.02
C ARG A 444 15.67 14.68 10.34
N ALA A 445 16.80 14.55 11.06
CA ALA A 445 18.13 14.75 10.49
C ALA A 445 18.44 13.74 9.36
N VAL A 446 18.11 12.45 9.56
CA VAL A 446 18.23 11.40 8.53
C VAL A 446 17.38 11.74 7.31
N HIS A 447 16.13 12.14 7.52
CA HIS A 447 15.19 12.52 6.47
C HIS A 447 15.71 13.73 5.67
N ASN A 448 16.07 14.81 6.34
CA ASN A 448 16.59 16.04 5.71
C ASN A 448 17.89 15.80 4.92
N GLY A 449 18.77 14.95 5.45
CA GLY A 449 20.00 14.55 4.76
C GLY A 449 19.73 13.82 3.44
N ARG A 450 18.63 13.05 3.36
CA ARG A 450 18.17 12.42 2.12
C ARG A 450 17.58 13.46 1.16
N GLN A 451 16.67 14.33 1.65
CA GLN A 451 16.03 15.36 0.84
C GLN A 451 17.07 16.33 0.20
N THR A 452 18.15 16.63 0.91
CA THR A 452 19.24 17.46 0.38
C THR A 452 19.95 16.78 -0.83
N LYS A 453 20.12 15.45 -0.78
CA LYS A 453 20.78 14.69 -1.85
C LYS A 453 19.82 14.37 -3.01
N THR A 454 18.59 14.04 -2.69
CA THR A 454 17.58 13.61 -3.65
C THR A 454 16.23 14.18 -3.21
N PRO A 455 15.86 15.39 -3.67
CA PRO A 455 14.58 15.99 -3.34
C PRO A 455 13.40 15.15 -3.83
N TYR A 456 12.37 15.05 -3.00
CA TYR A 456 11.15 14.39 -3.39
C TYR A 456 10.49 15.07 -4.60
N GLN A 457 10.05 14.25 -5.54
CA GLN A 457 9.21 14.66 -6.66
C GLN A 457 8.17 13.56 -6.86
N CYS A 458 6.93 13.89 -6.58
CA CYS A 458 5.84 12.93 -6.76
C CYS A 458 5.84 12.37 -8.18
N PRO A 459 5.74 11.04 -8.38
CA PRO A 459 5.65 10.44 -9.71
C PRO A 459 4.34 10.78 -10.43
N ILE A 460 3.36 11.36 -9.71
CA ILE A 460 2.11 11.85 -10.28
C ILE A 460 2.24 13.37 -10.50
N PRO A 461 2.12 13.87 -11.74
CA PRO A 461 2.15 15.30 -12.05
C PRO A 461 1.06 16.09 -11.30
N LYS A 462 1.33 17.37 -11.03
CA LYS A 462 0.42 18.24 -10.25
C LYS A 462 -0.96 18.42 -10.90
N GLU A 463 -1.01 18.42 -12.24
CA GLU A 463 -2.23 18.55 -13.03
C GLU A 463 -3.10 17.29 -13.06
N VAL A 464 -2.58 16.16 -12.60
CA VAL A 464 -3.32 14.90 -12.57
C VAL A 464 -4.11 14.81 -11.25
N SER A 465 -5.42 14.74 -11.39
CA SER A 465 -6.34 14.51 -10.25
C SER A 465 -6.50 13.01 -9.95
N PRO A 466 -6.86 12.65 -8.71
CA PRO A 466 -7.22 11.27 -8.39
C PRO A 466 -8.26 10.72 -9.37
N PRO A 467 -8.12 9.46 -9.84
CA PRO A 467 -9.03 8.89 -10.85
C PRO A 467 -10.38 8.46 -10.22
N ILE A 468 -11.06 9.41 -9.59
CA ILE A 468 -12.37 9.20 -8.96
C ILE A 468 -13.41 9.04 -10.08
N ILE A 469 -14.03 7.86 -10.13
CA ILE A 469 -15.15 7.62 -11.04
C ILE A 469 -16.40 8.21 -10.40
N ALA A 470 -16.93 9.29 -10.99
CA ALA A 470 -18.22 9.82 -10.56
C ALA A 470 -19.28 8.69 -10.64
N LYS A 471 -19.99 8.43 -9.53
CA LYS A 471 -21.13 7.49 -9.58
C LYS A 471 -22.03 7.96 -10.72
N ALA A 472 -22.27 7.07 -11.69
CA ALA A 472 -23.34 7.29 -12.67
C ALA A 472 -24.63 7.56 -11.89
N LYS A 473 -25.24 8.72 -12.15
CA LYS A 473 -26.50 9.13 -11.51
C LYS A 473 -27.64 8.23 -11.89
#